data_ac43599780dd905c3a6831e68d467524
#
_entry.id   ac43599780dd905c3a6831e68d467524
#
_cell.length_a   1.000
_cell.length_b   1.000
_cell.length_c   1.000
_cell.angle_alpha   90.00
_cell.angle_beta   90.00
_cell.angle_gamma   90.00
#
_symmetry.space_group_name_H-M   'P 1'
#
loop_
_entity.id
_entity.type
_entity.pdbx_description
1 polymer ?
#
loop_
_entity_poly.entity_id
_entity_poly.type
_entity_poly.pdbx_seq_one_letter_code
_entity_poly.pdbx_strand_id
1 'polypeptide(L)'
;MEDRFYIDAEDPTPIYAQLDRAIRFAIVTERLRVGEQLPTVRQLAVDLKINANTVAKVYAELERVGILETRRGVGTFVRERQDGMLKRAGKQSRERELRAFADRILTEAHDLGFSLDEVIEHLASRRKKGE
;
A
#
# COMPACT_ATOMS: atom_id res chain seq x y z
N MET A 1 14.06 4.70 -13.56
CA MET A 1 13.12 3.57 -13.60
C MET A 1 12.45 3.37 -12.26
N GLU A 2 11.16 3.11 -12.25
CA GLU A 2 10.40 2.96 -11.01
C GLU A 2 10.33 1.49 -10.61
N ASP A 3 11.13 1.11 -9.63
CA ASP A 3 11.17 -0.27 -9.18
C ASP A 3 10.54 -0.49 -7.81
N ARG A 4 9.89 0.54 -7.28
CA ARG A 4 9.16 0.41 -6.01
C ARG A 4 7.84 -0.33 -6.17
N PHE A 5 7.34 -0.38 -7.39
CA PHE A 5 6.06 -1.00 -7.68
C PHE A 5 6.27 -2.14 -8.66
N TYR A 6 5.79 -3.32 -8.29
CA TYR A 6 5.93 -4.49 -9.14
C TYR A 6 4.58 -4.90 -9.70
N ILE A 7 4.51 -5.02 -11.01
CA ILE A 7 3.30 -5.44 -11.73
C ILE A 7 3.63 -6.71 -12.50
N ASP A 8 2.81 -7.73 -12.31
CA ASP A 8 2.96 -9.00 -13.01
C ASP A 8 1.85 -9.12 -14.06
N ALA A 9 2.23 -8.97 -15.32
CA ALA A 9 1.26 -8.99 -16.41
C ALA A 9 0.62 -10.37 -16.58
N GLU A 10 1.25 -11.41 -16.05
CA GLU A 10 0.71 -12.76 -16.18
C GLU A 10 -0.19 -13.18 -15.02
N ASP A 11 -0.23 -12.38 -13.99
CA ASP A 11 -1.12 -12.62 -12.86
C ASP A 11 -2.56 -12.32 -13.32
N PRO A 12 -3.54 -13.19 -13.01
CA PRO A 12 -4.92 -12.92 -13.39
C PRO A 12 -5.54 -11.71 -12.69
N THR A 13 -4.93 -11.21 -11.64
CA THR A 13 -5.42 -10.01 -10.96
C THR A 13 -5.36 -8.82 -11.91
N PRO A 14 -6.44 -8.03 -12.03
CA PRO A 14 -6.41 -6.86 -12.91
C PRO A 14 -5.26 -5.93 -12.58
N ILE A 15 -4.70 -5.32 -13.61
CA ILE A 15 -3.54 -4.45 -13.44
C ILE A 15 -3.82 -3.33 -12.44
N TYR A 16 -5.02 -2.72 -12.49
CA TYR A 16 -5.32 -1.62 -11.60
C TYR A 16 -5.31 -2.08 -10.14
N ALA A 17 -5.77 -3.30 -9.88
CA ALA A 17 -5.76 -3.82 -8.50
C ALA A 17 -4.33 -4.10 -8.04
N GLN A 18 -3.49 -4.57 -8.95
CA GLN A 18 -2.08 -4.79 -8.63
C GLN A 18 -1.39 -3.47 -8.31
N LEU A 19 -1.64 -2.43 -9.09
CA LEU A 19 -1.01 -1.14 -8.87
C LEU A 19 -1.50 -0.51 -7.57
N ASP A 20 -2.80 -0.58 -7.31
CA ASP A 20 -3.37 -0.08 -6.06
C ASP A 20 -2.66 -0.74 -4.87
N ARG A 21 -2.56 -2.05 -4.89
CA ARG A 21 -1.92 -2.80 -3.82
C ARG A 21 -0.45 -2.46 -3.70
N ALA A 22 0.23 -2.31 -4.84
CA ALA A 22 1.66 -2.02 -4.83
C ALA A 22 1.96 -0.67 -4.20
N ILE A 23 1.14 0.34 -4.50
CA ILE A 23 1.33 1.67 -3.93
C ILE A 23 1.07 1.63 -2.42
N ARG A 24 -0.03 1.00 -2.00
CA ARG A 24 -0.32 0.88 -0.57
C ARG A 24 0.78 0.14 0.17
N PHE A 25 1.30 -0.91 -0.43
CA PHE A 25 2.36 -1.70 0.18
C PHE A 25 3.65 -0.90 0.29
N ALA A 26 3.97 -0.10 -0.72
CA ALA A 26 5.16 0.75 -0.68
C ALA A 26 5.08 1.75 0.46
N ILE A 27 3.87 2.27 0.72
CA ILE A 27 3.67 3.21 1.82
C ILE A 27 3.81 2.50 3.17
N VAL A 28 3.20 1.33 3.29
CA VAL A 28 3.23 0.59 4.55
C VAL A 28 4.66 0.18 4.90
N THR A 29 5.46 -0.19 3.91
CA THR A 29 6.84 -0.61 4.15
C THR A 29 7.83 0.54 4.09
N GLU A 30 7.33 1.77 4.02
CA GLU A 30 8.14 2.99 4.03
C GLU A 30 9.11 3.13 2.87
N ARG A 31 8.86 2.42 1.80
CA ARG A 31 9.59 2.67 0.55
C ARG A 31 9.09 3.96 -0.09
N LEU A 32 7.88 4.34 0.23
CA LEU A 32 7.24 5.56 -0.22
C LEU A 32 6.77 6.27 1.04
N ARG A 33 7.38 7.39 1.37
CA ARG A 33 7.17 8.02 2.67
C ARG A 33 6.10 9.10 2.60
N VAL A 34 5.53 9.39 3.76
CA VAL A 34 4.57 10.48 3.88
C VAL A 34 5.20 11.77 3.37
N GLY A 35 4.48 12.48 2.53
CA GLY A 35 4.96 13.72 1.94
C GLY A 35 5.79 13.53 0.69
N GLU A 36 6.14 12.30 0.37
CA GLU A 36 6.96 12.04 -0.81
C GLU A 36 6.12 12.16 -2.07
N GLN A 37 6.73 12.71 -3.12
CA GLN A 37 6.05 12.89 -4.40
C GLN A 37 6.11 11.61 -5.21
N LEU A 38 4.97 11.24 -5.79
CA LEU A 38 4.91 10.09 -6.68
C LEU A 38 5.28 10.52 -8.09
N PRO A 39 5.69 9.56 -8.94
CA PRO A 39 5.88 9.89 -10.36
C PRO A 39 4.56 10.35 -10.96
N THR A 40 4.65 11.10 -12.05
CA THR A 40 3.43 11.52 -12.74
C THR A 40 2.75 10.29 -13.33
N VAL A 41 1.46 10.44 -13.64
CA VAL A 41 0.70 9.36 -14.27
C VAL A 41 1.43 8.87 -15.52
N ARG A 42 1.90 9.80 -16.36
CA ARG A 42 2.57 9.43 -17.59
C ARG A 42 3.88 8.71 -17.34
N GLN A 43 4.68 9.21 -16.39
CA GLN A 43 5.95 8.58 -16.07
C GLN A 43 5.76 7.16 -15.57
N LEU A 44 4.81 6.98 -14.66
CA LEU A 44 4.59 5.66 -14.08
C LEU A 44 4.05 4.68 -15.13
N ALA A 45 3.17 5.16 -16.01
CA ALA A 45 2.64 4.32 -17.06
C ALA A 45 3.75 3.84 -17.99
N VAL A 46 4.68 4.73 -18.33
CA VAL A 46 5.82 4.36 -19.17
C VAL A 46 6.73 3.37 -18.45
N ASP A 47 7.05 3.66 -17.18
CA ASP A 47 7.98 2.83 -16.43
C ASP A 47 7.44 1.42 -16.22
N LEU A 48 6.15 1.29 -15.96
CA LEU A 48 5.54 -0.01 -15.70
C LEU A 48 4.98 -0.64 -16.97
N LYS A 49 4.99 0.09 -18.09
CA LYS A 49 4.48 -0.39 -19.37
C LYS A 49 3.01 -0.76 -19.28
N ILE A 50 2.23 0.12 -18.68
CA ILE A 50 0.79 -0.08 -18.53
C ILE A 50 0.05 1.15 -19.04
N ASN A 51 -1.26 1.03 -19.14
CA ASN A 51 -2.11 2.09 -19.68
C ASN A 51 -2.14 3.28 -18.71
N ALA A 52 -1.93 4.48 -19.24
CA ALA A 52 -1.95 5.68 -18.42
C ALA A 52 -3.31 5.91 -17.76
N ASN A 53 -4.40 5.51 -18.43
CA ASN A 53 -5.73 5.64 -17.82
C ASN A 53 -5.85 4.78 -16.58
N THR A 54 -5.21 3.61 -16.59
CA THR A 54 -5.20 2.76 -15.41
C THR A 54 -4.48 3.43 -14.25
N VAL A 55 -3.33 4.03 -14.51
CA VAL A 55 -2.61 4.75 -13.47
C VAL A 55 -3.45 5.90 -12.94
N ALA A 56 -4.08 6.65 -13.84
CA ALA A 56 -4.89 7.79 -13.44
C ALA A 56 -6.05 7.35 -12.55
N LYS A 57 -6.69 6.24 -12.87
CA LYS A 57 -7.79 5.74 -12.06
C LYS A 57 -7.33 5.33 -10.68
N VAL A 58 -6.17 4.67 -10.59
CA VAL A 58 -5.65 4.26 -9.29
C VAL A 58 -5.29 5.47 -8.45
N TYR A 59 -4.62 6.46 -9.04
CA TYR A 59 -4.29 7.68 -8.31
C TYR A 59 -5.55 8.38 -7.80
N ALA A 60 -6.57 8.47 -8.66
CA ALA A 60 -7.82 9.12 -8.27
C ALA A 60 -8.51 8.39 -7.12
N GLU A 61 -8.50 7.07 -7.16
CA GLU A 61 -9.11 6.28 -6.10
C GLU A 61 -8.35 6.44 -4.78
N LEU A 62 -7.02 6.41 -4.85
CA LEU A 62 -6.21 6.56 -3.64
C LEU A 62 -6.34 7.98 -3.07
N GLU A 63 -6.56 8.96 -3.93
CA GLU A 63 -6.82 10.31 -3.47
C GLU A 63 -8.19 10.38 -2.81
N ARG A 64 -9.18 9.72 -3.39
CA ARG A 64 -10.53 9.72 -2.84
C ARG A 64 -10.55 9.15 -1.42
N VAL A 65 -9.79 8.10 -1.16
CA VAL A 65 -9.76 7.49 0.17
C VAL A 65 -8.73 8.12 1.10
N GLY A 66 -8.06 9.17 0.67
CA GLY A 66 -7.19 9.93 1.56
C GLY A 66 -5.77 9.41 1.70
N ILE A 67 -5.33 8.53 0.82
CA ILE A 67 -3.97 7.99 0.85
C ILE A 67 -3.02 8.90 0.08
N LEU A 68 -3.48 9.45 -1.03
CA LEU A 68 -2.70 10.38 -1.84
C LEU A 68 -3.37 11.74 -1.86
N GLU A 69 -2.58 12.74 -2.20
CA GLU A 69 -3.04 14.12 -2.27
C GLU A 69 -2.44 14.76 -3.51
N THR A 70 -3.28 15.39 -4.34
CA THR A 70 -2.83 16.07 -5.52
C THR A 70 -2.72 17.56 -5.22
N ARG A 71 -1.57 18.14 -5.53
CA ARG A 71 -1.36 19.58 -5.44
C ARG A 71 -1.28 20.11 -6.85
N ARG A 72 -2.28 20.92 -7.20
CA ARG A 72 -2.42 21.41 -8.58
C ARG A 72 -1.13 22.10 -9.05
N GLY A 73 -0.65 21.69 -10.20
CA GLY A 73 0.56 22.29 -10.78
C GLY A 73 1.84 21.80 -10.16
N VAL A 74 1.78 20.97 -9.12
CA VAL A 74 2.98 20.48 -8.45
C VAL A 74 3.11 18.97 -8.59
N GLY A 75 2.05 18.22 -8.29
CA GLY A 75 2.11 16.77 -8.43
C GLY A 75 1.25 16.05 -7.41
N THR A 76 1.46 14.75 -7.32
CA THR A 76 0.75 13.87 -6.42
C THR A 76 1.70 13.39 -5.31
N PHE A 77 1.24 13.44 -4.09
CA PHE A 77 2.08 13.16 -2.91
C PHE A 77 1.40 12.18 -1.99
N VAL A 78 2.20 11.49 -1.19
CA VAL A 78 1.65 10.63 -0.13
C VAL A 78 1.10 11.54 0.96
N ARG A 79 -0.18 11.37 1.26
CA ARG A 79 -0.85 12.20 2.24
C ARG A 79 -0.67 11.63 3.64
N GLU A 80 -0.45 12.50 4.59
CA GLU A 80 -0.37 12.08 5.98
C GLU A 80 -1.78 11.80 6.50
N ARG A 81 -1.97 10.62 7.08
CA ARG A 81 -3.27 10.24 7.63
C ARG A 81 -3.33 10.61 9.09
N GLN A 82 -3.79 11.81 9.35
CA GLN A 82 -3.81 12.33 10.71
C GLN A 82 -5.09 12.03 11.46
N ASP A 83 -6.16 11.78 10.75
CA ASP A 83 -7.48 11.68 11.34
C ASP A 83 -8.06 10.29 11.32
N GLY A 84 -7.21 9.27 11.27
CA GLY A 84 -7.66 7.90 11.34
C GLY A 84 -8.37 7.63 12.65
N MET A 85 -9.42 6.81 12.59
CA MET A 85 -10.20 6.50 13.76
C MET A 85 -9.35 5.94 14.89
N LEU A 86 -8.40 5.04 14.55
CA LEU A 86 -7.55 4.43 15.56
C LEU A 86 -6.61 5.43 16.20
N LYS A 87 -6.13 6.40 15.42
CA LYS A 87 -5.23 7.40 15.94
C LYS A 87 -5.90 8.26 17.00
N ARG A 88 -7.20 8.52 16.83
CA ARG A 88 -7.95 9.35 17.76
C ARG A 88 -8.54 8.57 18.94
N ALA A 89 -8.58 7.26 18.83
CA ALA A 89 -9.25 6.42 19.83
C ALA A 89 -8.44 6.19 21.09
N GLY A 90 -7.14 6.50 21.06
CA GLY A 90 -6.30 6.31 22.23
C GLY A 90 -5.57 4.98 22.20
N LYS A 91 -4.63 4.85 23.11
CA LYS A 91 -3.71 3.71 23.10
C LYS A 91 -4.40 2.38 23.38
N GLN A 92 -5.31 2.36 24.35
CA GLN A 92 -5.97 1.10 24.71
C GLN A 92 -6.86 0.58 23.60
N SER A 93 -7.63 1.47 23.00
CA SER A 93 -8.47 1.10 21.86
C SER A 93 -7.64 0.63 20.70
N ARG A 94 -6.51 1.29 20.47
CA ARG A 94 -5.62 0.92 19.39
C ARG A 94 -5.05 -0.47 19.59
N GLU A 95 -4.64 -0.78 20.82
CA GLU A 95 -4.10 -2.10 21.13
C GLU A 95 -5.15 -3.19 20.98
N ARG A 96 -6.39 -2.89 21.39
CA ARG A 96 -7.47 -3.85 21.26
C ARG A 96 -7.77 -4.17 19.81
N GLU A 97 -7.80 -3.12 18.98
CA GLU A 97 -8.05 -3.31 17.55
C GLU A 97 -6.92 -4.09 16.89
N LEU A 98 -5.69 -3.80 17.28
CA LEU A 98 -4.55 -4.51 16.71
C LEU A 98 -4.60 -5.99 17.08
N ARG A 99 -4.96 -6.29 18.34
CA ARG A 99 -5.08 -7.69 18.76
C ARG A 99 -6.14 -8.40 17.95
N ALA A 100 -7.30 -7.78 17.79
CA ALA A 100 -8.38 -8.39 17.02
C ALA A 100 -7.98 -8.64 15.59
N PHE A 101 -7.27 -7.68 15.00
CA PHE A 101 -6.79 -7.81 13.63
C PHE A 101 -5.80 -8.96 13.51
N ALA A 102 -4.84 -9.03 14.44
CA ALA A 102 -3.84 -10.09 14.43
C ALA A 102 -4.49 -11.46 14.61
N ASP A 103 -5.49 -11.54 15.48
CA ASP A 103 -6.22 -12.81 15.67
C ASP A 103 -6.88 -13.27 14.37
N ARG A 104 -7.47 -12.34 13.64
CA ARG A 104 -8.10 -12.69 12.36
C ARG A 104 -7.07 -13.19 11.35
N ILE A 105 -5.92 -12.54 11.29
CA ILE A 105 -4.86 -12.95 10.37
C ILE A 105 -4.39 -14.37 10.69
N LEU A 106 -4.17 -14.64 11.97
CA LEU A 106 -3.67 -15.95 12.37
C LEU A 106 -4.70 -17.05 12.14
N THR A 107 -5.97 -16.74 12.35
CA THR A 107 -7.02 -17.71 12.08
C THR A 107 -7.07 -18.02 10.60
N GLU A 108 -6.99 -17.00 9.77
CA GLU A 108 -7.01 -17.21 8.32
C GLU A 108 -5.78 -17.97 7.86
N ALA A 109 -4.62 -17.65 8.42
CA ALA A 109 -3.39 -18.36 8.09
C ALA A 109 -3.52 -19.84 8.42
N HIS A 110 -4.06 -20.15 9.58
CA HIS A 110 -4.27 -21.52 10.00
C HIS A 110 -5.20 -22.26 9.03
N ASP A 111 -6.28 -21.60 8.62
CA ASP A 111 -7.22 -22.20 7.69
C ASP A 111 -6.57 -22.49 6.34
N LEU A 112 -5.56 -21.72 5.96
CA LEU A 112 -4.84 -21.92 4.72
C LEU A 112 -3.66 -22.87 4.86
N GLY A 113 -3.38 -23.35 6.08
CA GLY A 113 -2.31 -24.29 6.31
C GLY A 113 -0.97 -23.66 6.66
N PHE A 114 -0.92 -22.38 6.98
CA PHE A 114 0.33 -21.73 7.37
C PHE A 114 0.48 -21.70 8.88
N SER A 115 1.71 -21.89 9.35
CA SER A 115 1.99 -21.80 10.78
C SER A 115 2.22 -20.36 11.21
N LEU A 116 2.14 -20.12 12.52
CA LEU A 116 2.46 -18.82 13.06
C LEU A 116 3.88 -18.40 12.71
N ASP A 117 4.83 -19.33 12.83
CA ASP A 117 6.22 -19.01 12.52
C ASP A 117 6.41 -18.63 11.06
N GLU A 118 5.71 -19.30 10.15
CA GLU A 118 5.79 -18.95 8.74
C GLU A 118 5.28 -17.53 8.50
N VAL A 119 4.18 -17.16 9.13
CA VAL A 119 3.61 -15.83 8.96
C VAL A 119 4.57 -14.78 9.51
N ILE A 120 5.07 -15.00 10.72
CA ILE A 120 5.99 -14.05 11.36
C ILE A 120 7.24 -13.86 10.51
N GLU A 121 7.82 -14.97 10.06
CA GLU A 121 9.05 -14.92 9.29
C GLU A 121 8.85 -14.16 7.99
N HIS A 122 7.75 -14.42 7.32
CA HIS A 122 7.49 -13.75 6.05
C HIS A 122 7.27 -12.25 6.25
N LEU A 123 6.48 -11.88 7.27
CA LEU A 123 6.22 -10.47 7.53
C LEU A 123 7.50 -9.74 7.92
N ALA A 124 8.34 -10.38 8.72
CA ALA A 124 9.61 -9.77 9.12
C ALA A 124 10.51 -9.54 7.91
N SER A 125 10.49 -10.47 6.96
CA SER A 125 11.32 -10.35 5.77
C SER A 125 10.88 -9.19 4.87
N ARG A 126 9.65 -8.70 5.05
CA ARG A 126 9.12 -7.62 4.25
C ARG A 126 9.34 -6.25 4.89
N ARG A 127 9.85 -6.24 6.10
CA ARG A 127 10.03 -4.98 6.82
C ARG A 127 11.18 -4.20 6.21
N LYS A 128 10.86 -2.98 5.73
CA LYS A 128 11.86 -2.05 5.22
C LYS A 128 12.90 -2.73 4.33
N LYS A 129 12.44 -3.67 3.55
CA LYS A 129 13.32 -4.39 2.65
C LYS A 129 13.96 -3.42 1.67
N GLY A 130 15.27 -3.51 1.50
CA GLY A 130 15.97 -2.66 0.57
C GLY A 130 16.62 -1.43 1.21
N GLU A 131 16.60 -1.36 2.49
CA GLU A 131 17.32 -0.29 3.19
C GLU A 131 18.80 -0.44 3.05
#